data_a9bf5f3e3ba5207b611dc19260757f72
#
_entry.id   a9bf5f3e3ba5207b611dc19260757f72
#
_cell.length_a   1.000
_cell.length_b   1.000
_cell.length_c   1.000
_cell.angle_alpha   90.00
_cell.angle_beta   90.00
_cell.angle_gamma   90.00
#
_symmetry.space_group_name_H-M   'P 1'
#
loop_
_entity.id
_entity.type
_entity.pdbx_description
1 polymer ?
#
loop_
_entity_poly.entity_id
_entity_poly.type
_entity_poly.pdbx_seq_one_letter_code
_entity_poly.pdbx_strand_id
1 'polypeptide(L)'
;MAFDGITIAAMVSELNKNLSGGRINKIAQPENDELLITGKGTNGQKRLLLSASASLPLIYFTAKNRISPLTAPNFCMLLRKHIGSARITGIRQPGLERVVEFELEHLNELGDVCHKILIMELMGKHSNIIFCDDQGMILDSIKHVSCNVSSVREVLPGRPYFIPHTQDKLDPLSISREDFMEKVCGRSNAISKALYQTLTGFSPVMAQELCYRAAIDGNDDAQALDTNARERLYTEFVNLMDHIRREEFTPSIIFKGEEPIEYGVLPFTQYGEGFTSQTFDSVSEMLETYYASRDTITRIRQKSADLRKIVQTALDRNRKKLSLQQKQMKDTEKKDKYKIYGELINTYGYGLEEGCKSFKAVNYYNGEEITIPLDPTLTPLENSKKYFDRYSKLKRTQEALDIQIADTASEIEHLESISNALDIASEESDLSQIKEELMEYGYVKRHYGNKKGAKMQVKSKPFHYISSDGYDIYVGKNNYQNDELTFKFATGNDWWFHAKKMPGSHVVVKTKDGTLPDRTFEEAGSLAAFYSKGRTAPKVEIDYLQKKNVKKPAGAKPGFVVYYTNYSLMASPDISGIKQLS
;
A
#
# COMPACT_ATOMS: atom_id res chain seq x y z
N MET A 1 -19.78 5.55 -0.72
CA MET A 1 -18.86 5.91 0.37
C MET A 1 -19.72 6.16 1.59
N ALA A 2 -19.58 5.31 2.59
CA ALA A 2 -20.49 5.25 3.73
C ALA A 2 -20.22 6.30 4.83
N PHE A 3 -19.07 7.01 4.83
CA PHE A 3 -18.82 8.10 5.80
C PHE A 3 -19.48 9.39 5.31
N ASP A 4 -20.81 9.41 5.44
CA ASP A 4 -21.67 10.50 5.00
C ASP A 4 -21.99 11.48 6.15
N GLY A 5 -22.79 12.50 5.86
CA GLY A 5 -23.15 13.51 6.85
C GLY A 5 -23.99 12.95 8.00
N ILE A 6 -24.78 11.91 7.76
CA ILE A 6 -25.60 11.24 8.80
C ILE A 6 -24.71 10.44 9.74
N THR A 7 -23.70 9.74 9.21
CA THR A 7 -22.69 9.05 10.02
C THR A 7 -21.88 10.04 10.86
N ILE A 8 -21.57 11.22 10.30
CA ILE A 8 -20.87 12.28 11.04
C ILE A 8 -21.75 12.83 12.16
N ALA A 9 -23.05 12.99 11.96
CA ALA A 9 -23.98 13.44 13.01
C ALA A 9 -23.95 12.47 14.22
N ALA A 10 -23.99 11.17 13.96
CA ALA A 10 -23.85 10.17 15.02
C ALA A 10 -22.48 10.21 15.71
N MET A 11 -21.41 10.42 14.93
CA MET A 11 -20.07 10.58 15.50
C MET A 11 -19.96 11.83 16.37
N VAL A 12 -20.49 12.96 15.94
CA VAL A 12 -20.49 14.22 16.72
C VAL A 12 -21.27 14.05 18.04
N SER A 13 -22.40 13.34 18.03
CA SER A 13 -23.12 12.98 19.25
C SER A 13 -22.24 12.15 20.20
N GLU A 14 -21.54 11.12 19.69
CA GLU A 14 -20.61 10.30 20.47
C GLU A 14 -19.43 11.13 21.02
N LEU A 15 -18.86 12.02 20.19
CA LEU A 15 -17.76 12.90 20.59
C LEU A 15 -18.17 13.85 21.70
N ASN A 16 -19.34 14.50 21.60
CA ASN A 16 -19.86 15.37 22.63
C ASN A 16 -20.10 14.64 23.95
N LYS A 17 -20.70 13.44 23.92
CA LYS A 17 -20.93 12.61 25.12
C LYS A 17 -19.64 12.25 25.86
N ASN A 18 -18.52 12.14 25.14
CA ASN A 18 -17.25 11.69 25.71
C ASN A 18 -16.24 12.82 25.98
N LEU A 19 -16.22 13.88 25.19
CA LEU A 19 -15.16 14.91 25.23
C LEU A 19 -15.64 16.31 25.58
N SER A 20 -16.92 16.64 25.43
CA SER A 20 -17.40 18.00 25.76
C SER A 20 -17.18 18.32 27.23
N GLY A 21 -16.69 19.54 27.53
CA GLY A 21 -16.26 19.97 28.85
C GLY A 21 -14.90 19.43 29.29
N GLY A 22 -14.33 18.49 28.57
CA GLY A 22 -13.04 17.85 28.84
C GLY A 22 -11.84 18.68 28.40
N ARG A 23 -10.63 18.15 28.63
CA ARG A 23 -9.36 18.80 28.26
C ARG A 23 -8.51 17.94 27.36
N ILE A 24 -7.79 18.58 26.44
CA ILE A 24 -6.77 17.95 25.62
C ILE A 24 -5.51 17.72 26.47
N ASN A 25 -5.05 16.46 26.56
CA ASN A 25 -3.87 16.08 27.34
C ASN A 25 -2.64 15.86 26.47
N LYS A 26 -2.83 15.34 25.24
CA LYS A 26 -1.71 15.03 24.36
C LYS A 26 -2.15 15.15 22.90
N ILE A 27 -1.27 15.73 22.07
CA ILE A 27 -1.43 15.80 20.62
C ILE A 27 -0.21 15.13 19.99
N ALA A 28 -0.47 14.20 19.07
CA ALA A 28 0.55 13.53 18.28
C ALA A 28 0.12 13.53 16.81
N GLN A 29 1.10 13.53 15.92
CA GLN A 29 0.90 13.42 14.47
C GLN A 29 1.70 12.21 14.00
N PRO A 30 1.06 11.01 13.97
CA PRO A 30 1.72 9.77 13.56
C PRO A 30 2.15 9.78 12.10
N GLU A 31 1.29 10.34 11.22
CA GLU A 31 1.49 10.46 9.78
C GLU A 31 1.34 11.90 9.32
N ASN A 32 1.72 12.16 8.05
CA ASN A 32 1.64 13.51 7.48
C ASN A 32 0.20 14.06 7.41
N ASP A 33 -0.79 13.19 7.39
CA ASP A 33 -2.21 13.52 7.23
C ASP A 33 -3.09 12.98 8.39
N GLU A 34 -2.48 12.59 9.53
CA GLU A 34 -3.19 12.06 10.70
C GLU A 34 -2.82 12.79 11.98
N LEU A 35 -3.82 13.09 12.82
CA LEU A 35 -3.63 13.51 14.20
C LEU A 35 -4.21 12.48 15.17
N LEU A 36 -3.53 12.28 16.30
CA LEU A 36 -4.02 11.48 17.43
C LEU A 36 -4.09 12.41 18.65
N ILE A 37 -5.31 12.77 19.03
CA ILE A 37 -5.59 13.64 20.18
C ILE A 37 -6.01 12.78 21.36
N THR A 38 -5.34 12.93 22.50
CA THR A 38 -5.75 12.29 23.74
C THR A 38 -6.43 13.33 24.59
N GLY A 39 -7.71 13.13 24.87
CA GLY A 39 -8.53 14.01 25.70
C GLY A 39 -9.03 13.28 26.96
N LYS A 40 -9.29 14.04 28.03
CA LYS A 40 -9.92 13.54 29.24
C LYS A 40 -11.27 14.23 29.40
N GLY A 41 -12.34 13.49 29.17
CA GLY A 41 -13.71 13.93 29.36
C GLY A 41 -14.37 13.26 30.57
N THR A 42 -15.69 13.30 30.60
CA THR A 42 -16.53 12.72 31.70
C THR A 42 -16.33 11.22 31.85
N ASN A 43 -16.14 10.49 30.74
CA ASN A 43 -15.99 9.03 30.70
C ASN A 43 -14.51 8.58 30.71
N GLY A 44 -13.61 9.37 31.29
CA GLY A 44 -12.19 9.05 31.38
C GLY A 44 -11.37 9.54 30.18
N GLN A 45 -10.21 8.93 29.98
CA GLN A 45 -9.28 9.31 28.93
C GLN A 45 -9.57 8.55 27.65
N LYS A 46 -9.78 9.25 26.55
CA LYS A 46 -10.02 8.69 25.21
C LYS A 46 -8.96 9.20 24.23
N ARG A 47 -8.66 8.37 23.24
CA ARG A 47 -7.81 8.76 22.09
C ARG A 47 -8.69 8.92 20.87
N LEU A 48 -8.66 10.08 20.27
CA LEU A 48 -9.38 10.42 19.05
C LEU A 48 -8.39 10.45 17.88
N LEU A 49 -8.65 9.63 16.86
CA LEU A 49 -7.96 9.67 15.59
C LEU A 49 -8.68 10.60 14.64
N LEU A 50 -7.97 11.54 14.03
CA LEU A 50 -8.39 12.37 12.91
C LEU A 50 -7.51 12.01 11.72
N SER A 51 -8.07 11.43 10.66
CA SER A 51 -7.34 11.08 9.44
C SER A 51 -7.88 11.88 8.26
N ALA A 52 -7.05 12.78 7.73
CA ALA A 52 -7.31 13.50 6.49
C ALA A 52 -6.79 12.73 5.25
N SER A 53 -6.63 11.41 5.34
CA SER A 53 -6.17 10.57 4.23
C SER A 53 -7.07 10.75 2.99
N ALA A 54 -6.45 10.87 1.81
CA ALA A 54 -7.19 11.04 0.56
C ALA A 54 -8.05 9.82 0.20
N SER A 55 -7.61 8.63 0.61
CA SER A 55 -8.30 7.36 0.33
C SER A 55 -9.24 6.93 1.46
N LEU A 56 -8.92 7.29 2.71
CA LEU A 56 -9.65 6.84 3.88
C LEU A 56 -9.72 7.94 4.95
N PRO A 57 -10.49 9.02 4.71
CA PRO A 57 -10.70 10.04 5.72
C PRO A 57 -11.62 9.50 6.82
N LEU A 58 -11.19 9.60 8.07
CA LEU A 58 -11.89 9.02 9.23
C LEU A 58 -11.74 9.88 10.46
N ILE A 59 -12.74 9.80 11.33
CA ILE A 59 -12.72 10.31 12.69
C ILE A 59 -13.38 9.29 13.62
N TYR A 60 -12.66 8.80 14.64
CA TYR A 60 -13.20 7.85 15.62
C TYR A 60 -12.28 7.69 16.84
N PHE A 61 -12.83 7.20 17.94
CA PHE A 61 -12.04 6.80 19.10
C PHE A 61 -11.33 5.47 18.87
N THR A 62 -10.08 5.37 19.30
CA THR A 62 -9.30 4.14 19.17
C THR A 62 -8.53 3.80 20.44
N ALA A 63 -8.46 2.52 20.76
CA ALA A 63 -7.57 2.00 21.81
C ALA A 63 -6.13 1.83 21.30
N LYS A 64 -5.94 1.75 19.98
CA LYS A 64 -4.64 1.49 19.36
C LYS A 64 -3.70 2.67 19.54
N ASN A 65 -2.46 2.39 19.93
CA ASN A 65 -1.40 3.39 19.95
C ASN A 65 -0.70 3.40 18.59
N ARG A 66 -0.43 4.61 18.05
CA ARG A 66 0.31 4.78 16.80
C ARG A 66 1.69 5.32 17.08
N ILE A 67 2.69 4.79 16.39
CA ILE A 67 4.08 5.23 16.52
C ILE A 67 4.20 6.60 15.88
N SER A 68 4.62 7.59 16.66
CA SER A 68 4.86 8.94 16.16
C SER A 68 6.31 9.12 15.73
N PRO A 69 6.60 9.99 14.75
CA PRO A 69 7.97 10.32 14.37
C PRO A 69 8.74 10.92 15.54
N LEU A 70 10.07 10.74 15.55
CA LEU A 70 10.95 11.26 16.61
C LEU A 70 10.88 12.79 16.74
N THR A 71 10.74 13.48 15.62
CA THR A 71 10.53 14.94 15.57
C THR A 71 9.09 15.19 15.14
N ALA A 72 8.31 15.88 15.96
CA ALA A 72 6.93 16.22 15.63
C ALA A 72 6.90 17.19 14.44
N PRO A 73 5.98 17.01 13.46
CA PRO A 73 5.78 17.98 12.38
C PRO A 73 5.36 19.36 12.88
N ASN A 74 5.60 20.39 12.07
CA ASN A 74 5.33 21.79 12.45
C ASN A 74 3.88 22.02 12.86
N PHE A 75 2.92 21.48 12.13
CA PHE A 75 1.49 21.58 12.47
C PHE A 75 1.19 21.00 13.86
N CYS A 76 1.75 19.84 14.19
CA CYS A 76 1.62 19.24 15.52
C CYS A 76 2.24 20.12 16.62
N MET A 77 3.39 20.72 16.35
CA MET A 77 4.05 21.63 17.32
C MET A 77 3.24 22.90 17.56
N LEU A 78 2.66 23.46 16.50
CA LEU A 78 1.77 24.62 16.59
C LEU A 78 0.52 24.29 17.41
N LEU A 79 -0.14 23.15 17.15
CA LEU A 79 -1.28 22.72 17.95
C LEU A 79 -0.91 22.52 19.44
N ARG A 80 0.24 21.89 19.74
CA ARG A 80 0.71 21.71 21.12
C ARG A 80 0.93 23.03 21.83
N LYS A 81 1.46 24.04 21.13
CA LYS A 81 1.69 25.38 21.69
C LYS A 81 0.37 26.05 22.06
N HIS A 82 -0.63 26.00 21.21
CA HIS A 82 -1.87 26.75 21.37
C HIS A 82 -2.98 26.00 22.11
N ILE A 83 -3.10 24.69 21.89
CA ILE A 83 -4.23 23.90 22.41
C ILE A 83 -3.79 22.65 23.20
N GLY A 84 -2.53 22.56 23.62
CA GLY A 84 -1.99 21.38 24.33
C GLY A 84 -2.67 21.06 25.67
N SER A 85 -3.39 22.00 26.28
CA SER A 85 -4.18 21.82 27.50
C SER A 85 -5.57 22.47 27.40
N ALA A 86 -6.01 22.80 26.19
CA ALA A 86 -7.27 23.47 25.93
C ALA A 86 -8.47 22.64 26.41
N ARG A 87 -9.51 23.35 26.85
CA ARG A 87 -10.82 22.78 27.14
C ARG A 87 -11.63 22.70 25.86
N ILE A 88 -12.31 21.56 25.64
CA ILE A 88 -13.24 21.36 24.54
C ILE A 88 -14.61 21.87 25.02
N THR A 89 -15.05 23.02 24.52
CA THR A 89 -16.31 23.64 24.91
C THR A 89 -17.51 23.08 24.14
N GLY A 90 -17.29 22.65 22.90
CA GLY A 90 -18.30 22.05 22.05
C GLY A 90 -17.70 21.35 20.85
N ILE A 91 -18.48 20.42 20.29
CA ILE A 91 -18.15 19.76 19.03
C ILE A 91 -19.43 19.82 18.17
N ARG A 92 -19.31 20.39 16.99
CA ARG A 92 -20.47 20.60 16.13
C ARG A 92 -20.23 20.17 14.68
N GLN A 93 -21.32 19.94 13.98
CA GLN A 93 -21.39 19.71 12.55
C GLN A 93 -22.26 20.80 11.94
N PRO A 94 -21.78 21.60 10.96
CA PRO A 94 -22.61 22.57 10.26
C PRO A 94 -23.64 21.86 9.37
N GLY A 95 -24.92 21.93 9.71
CA GLY A 95 -25.97 21.15 9.02
C GLY A 95 -25.64 19.65 9.02
N LEU A 96 -25.74 19.00 7.85
CA LEU A 96 -25.21 17.64 7.64
C LEU A 96 -23.97 17.63 6.72
N GLU A 97 -23.15 18.69 6.77
CA GLU A 97 -21.89 18.74 6.05
C GLU A 97 -20.89 17.70 6.57
N ARG A 98 -19.94 17.32 5.72
CA ARG A 98 -18.87 16.40 6.11
C ARG A 98 -17.72 17.15 6.77
N VAL A 99 -18.08 17.93 7.78
CA VAL A 99 -17.19 18.80 8.55
C VAL A 99 -17.49 18.64 10.04
N VAL A 100 -16.46 18.52 10.86
CA VAL A 100 -16.55 18.50 12.33
C VAL A 100 -15.71 19.64 12.86
N GLU A 101 -16.30 20.50 13.68
CA GLU A 101 -15.66 21.64 14.31
C GLU A 101 -15.53 21.41 15.82
N PHE A 102 -14.31 21.51 16.35
CA PHE A 102 -14.01 21.46 17.77
C PHE A 102 -13.80 22.87 18.28
N GLU A 103 -14.68 23.33 19.13
CA GLU A 103 -14.56 24.62 19.82
C GLU A 103 -13.67 24.45 21.05
N LEU A 104 -12.61 25.25 21.11
CA LEU A 104 -11.53 25.10 22.08
C LEU A 104 -11.29 26.40 22.84
N GLU A 105 -11.23 26.30 24.15
CA GLU A 105 -10.89 27.39 25.05
C GLU A 105 -9.52 27.14 25.68
N HIS A 106 -8.63 28.10 25.61
CA HIS A 106 -7.32 28.02 26.23
C HIS A 106 -6.89 29.38 26.83
N LEU A 107 -5.93 29.36 27.75
CA LEU A 107 -5.32 30.57 28.25
C LEU A 107 -4.10 30.93 27.38
N ASN A 108 -3.97 32.22 27.02
CA ASN A 108 -2.78 32.73 26.37
C ASN A 108 -1.62 32.91 27.39
N GLU A 109 -0.48 33.40 26.92
CA GLU A 109 0.71 33.64 27.76
C GLU A 109 0.47 34.72 28.85
N LEU A 110 -0.53 35.57 28.67
CA LEU A 110 -0.92 36.61 29.63
C LEU A 110 -2.00 36.14 30.63
N GLY A 111 -2.55 34.94 30.42
CA GLY A 111 -3.61 34.38 31.25
C GLY A 111 -5.02 34.71 30.78
N ASP A 112 -5.19 35.37 29.61
CA ASP A 112 -6.51 35.70 29.08
C ASP A 112 -7.10 34.46 28.38
N VAL A 113 -8.43 34.34 28.45
CA VAL A 113 -9.19 33.29 27.78
C VAL A 113 -9.22 33.57 26.27
N CYS A 114 -8.75 32.64 25.50
CA CYS A 114 -8.79 32.68 24.04
C CYS A 114 -9.56 31.50 23.49
N HIS A 115 -10.27 31.73 22.38
CA HIS A 115 -11.02 30.69 21.65
C HIS A 115 -10.33 30.34 20.35
N LYS A 116 -10.35 29.05 19.98
CA LYS A 116 -9.81 28.52 18.75
C LYS A 116 -10.76 27.45 18.22
N ILE A 117 -10.65 27.18 16.92
CA ILE A 117 -11.46 26.14 16.27
C ILE A 117 -10.51 25.18 15.55
N LEU A 118 -10.63 23.88 15.85
CA LEU A 118 -9.99 22.84 15.08
C LEU A 118 -11.06 22.18 14.21
N ILE A 119 -10.84 22.18 12.90
CA ILE A 119 -11.81 21.75 11.90
C ILE A 119 -11.30 20.50 11.21
N MET A 120 -12.13 19.46 11.16
CA MET A 120 -11.88 18.25 10.41
C MET A 120 -12.84 18.16 9.21
N GLU A 121 -12.29 18.19 8.00
CA GLU A 121 -13.03 18.01 6.75
C GLU A 121 -12.85 16.57 6.22
N LEU A 122 -13.95 15.90 5.91
CA LEU A 122 -14.02 14.50 5.49
C LEU A 122 -14.54 14.41 4.04
N MET A 123 -13.75 14.99 3.09
CA MET A 123 -14.14 15.19 1.69
C MET A 123 -13.28 14.36 0.70
N GLY A 124 -12.91 13.12 1.06
CA GLY A 124 -12.07 12.24 0.24
C GLY A 124 -10.69 12.85 -0.01
N LYS A 125 -10.28 13.00 -1.27
CA LYS A 125 -8.97 13.59 -1.62
C LYS A 125 -8.79 15.04 -1.15
N HIS A 126 -9.88 15.75 -0.85
CA HIS A 126 -9.89 17.13 -0.35
C HIS A 126 -10.01 17.21 1.17
N SER A 127 -9.96 16.07 1.88
CA SER A 127 -9.97 16.05 3.34
C SER A 127 -8.79 16.79 3.94
N ASN A 128 -9.03 17.54 5.03
CA ASN A 128 -8.03 18.38 5.67
C ASN A 128 -8.29 18.48 7.18
N ILE A 129 -7.29 18.89 7.94
CA ILE A 129 -7.42 19.31 9.35
C ILE A 129 -6.89 20.73 9.41
N ILE A 130 -7.76 21.67 9.79
CA ILE A 130 -7.52 23.10 9.70
C ILE A 130 -7.65 23.69 11.09
N PHE A 131 -6.74 24.57 11.46
CA PHE A 131 -6.72 25.26 12.75
C PHE A 131 -6.97 26.74 12.55
N CYS A 132 -8.02 27.28 13.18
CA CYS A 132 -8.47 28.64 13.02
C CYS A 132 -8.50 29.38 14.37
N ASP A 133 -8.48 30.71 14.29
CA ASP A 133 -8.82 31.56 15.41
C ASP A 133 -10.35 31.70 15.56
N ASP A 134 -10.79 32.53 16.53
CA ASP A 134 -12.19 32.82 16.82
C ASP A 134 -12.91 33.65 15.72
N GLN A 135 -12.13 34.31 14.86
CA GLN A 135 -12.63 35.07 13.70
C GLN A 135 -12.71 34.19 12.42
N GLY A 136 -12.39 32.90 12.52
CA GLY A 136 -12.35 32.00 11.37
C GLY A 136 -11.14 32.17 10.45
N MET A 137 -10.10 32.91 10.90
CA MET A 137 -8.87 33.01 10.11
C MET A 137 -8.00 31.76 10.33
N ILE A 138 -7.52 31.18 9.24
CA ILE A 138 -6.66 29.99 9.27
C ILE A 138 -5.32 30.35 9.88
N LEU A 139 -4.97 29.70 10.98
CA LEU A 139 -3.65 29.79 11.60
C LEU A 139 -2.68 28.81 10.95
N ASP A 140 -3.13 27.61 10.66
CA ASP A 140 -2.38 26.58 9.89
C ASP A 140 -3.31 25.42 9.52
N SER A 141 -2.79 24.47 8.72
CA SER A 141 -3.50 23.25 8.34
C SER A 141 -2.54 22.09 8.12
N ILE A 142 -3.04 20.84 8.27
CA ILE A 142 -2.22 19.65 8.05
C ILE A 142 -1.84 19.49 6.57
N LYS A 143 -2.66 20.02 5.65
CA LYS A 143 -2.39 20.10 4.21
C LYS A 143 -2.58 21.54 3.73
N HIS A 144 -1.52 22.14 3.23
CA HIS A 144 -1.58 23.45 2.60
C HIS A 144 -2.15 23.32 1.17
N VAL A 145 -3.16 24.13 0.84
CA VAL A 145 -3.79 24.16 -0.48
C VAL A 145 -3.66 25.58 -1.04
N SER A 146 -2.79 25.75 -2.04
CA SER A 146 -2.60 27.01 -2.75
C SER A 146 -3.54 27.14 -3.96
N CYS A 147 -3.60 28.33 -4.55
CA CYS A 147 -4.34 28.60 -5.79
C CYS A 147 -3.91 27.71 -6.98
N ASN A 148 -2.68 27.20 -6.98
CA ASN A 148 -2.19 26.26 -7.99
C ASN A 148 -2.78 24.83 -7.82
N VAL A 149 -3.26 24.49 -6.63
CA VAL A 149 -3.81 23.16 -6.30
C VAL A 149 -5.34 23.15 -6.36
N SER A 150 -5.97 24.27 -6.00
CA SER A 150 -7.44 24.41 -6.00
C SER A 150 -7.85 25.76 -6.52
N SER A 151 -8.78 25.78 -7.48
CA SER A 151 -9.44 27.00 -7.97
C SER A 151 -10.60 27.46 -7.10
N VAL A 152 -11.06 26.62 -6.14
CA VAL A 152 -12.25 26.91 -5.31
C VAL A 152 -11.87 27.74 -4.09
N ARG A 153 -10.80 27.36 -3.39
CA ARG A 153 -10.30 28.08 -2.21
C ARG A 153 -8.85 27.77 -1.92
N GLU A 154 -8.21 28.68 -1.22
CA GLU A 154 -6.90 28.45 -0.59
C GLU A 154 -7.07 28.02 0.86
N VAL A 155 -6.24 27.08 1.33
CA VAL A 155 -6.13 26.70 2.74
C VAL A 155 -4.69 26.97 3.17
N LEU A 156 -4.43 28.21 3.54
CA LEU A 156 -3.11 28.74 3.92
C LEU A 156 -3.26 29.67 5.14
N PRO A 157 -2.22 29.80 5.97
CA PRO A 157 -2.20 30.76 7.07
C PRO A 157 -2.59 32.18 6.60
N GLY A 158 -3.43 32.87 7.40
CA GLY A 158 -3.91 34.20 7.12
C GLY A 158 -5.05 34.30 6.09
N ARG A 159 -5.59 33.18 5.62
CA ARG A 159 -6.81 33.13 4.77
C ARG A 159 -8.04 32.85 5.62
N PRO A 160 -9.21 33.41 5.27
CA PRO A 160 -10.47 33.07 5.94
C PRO A 160 -10.89 31.64 5.62
N TYR A 161 -11.35 30.93 6.63
CA TYR A 161 -11.97 29.61 6.43
C TYR A 161 -13.41 29.76 5.96
N PHE A 162 -13.81 28.93 5.00
CA PHE A 162 -15.19 28.70 4.62
C PHE A 162 -15.37 27.28 4.07
N ILE A 163 -16.55 26.72 4.23
CA ILE A 163 -16.92 25.44 3.62
C ILE A 163 -17.19 25.67 2.13
N PRO A 164 -16.48 24.96 1.21
CA PRO A 164 -16.67 25.17 -0.20
C PRO A 164 -18.03 24.63 -0.65
N HIS A 165 -18.93 25.51 -1.04
CA HIS A 165 -20.19 25.14 -1.69
C HIS A 165 -19.93 24.87 -3.17
N THR A 166 -19.59 23.61 -3.51
CA THR A 166 -19.35 23.19 -4.90
C THR A 166 -20.61 22.72 -5.62
N GLN A 167 -21.71 22.54 -4.87
CA GLN A 167 -23.03 22.13 -5.37
C GLN A 167 -24.08 22.88 -4.52
N ASP A 168 -25.14 23.33 -5.18
CA ASP A 168 -26.32 23.97 -4.52
C ASP A 168 -27.19 22.88 -3.86
N LYS A 169 -26.62 22.22 -2.82
CA LYS A 169 -27.34 21.25 -2.02
C LYS A 169 -28.12 21.93 -0.91
N LEU A 170 -29.28 21.39 -0.61
CA LEU A 170 -30.14 21.86 0.45
C LEU A 170 -29.78 21.17 1.78
N ASP A 171 -29.89 21.93 2.86
CA ASP A 171 -29.78 21.35 4.19
C ASP A 171 -31.07 20.56 4.51
N PRO A 172 -30.94 19.21 4.68
CA PRO A 172 -32.11 18.36 4.94
C PRO A 172 -32.76 18.61 6.30
N LEU A 173 -32.03 19.23 7.25
CA LEU A 173 -32.59 19.57 8.58
C LEU A 173 -33.52 20.75 8.57
N SER A 174 -33.46 21.61 7.54
CA SER A 174 -34.22 22.85 7.44
C SER A 174 -35.08 22.95 6.18
N ILE A 175 -35.04 21.96 5.27
CA ILE A 175 -35.78 21.96 4.01
C ILE A 175 -37.31 21.98 4.25
N SER A 176 -38.04 22.85 3.53
CA SER A 176 -39.49 22.85 3.53
C SER A 176 -40.06 21.68 2.72
N ARG A 177 -41.36 21.33 2.97
CA ARG A 177 -42.06 20.31 2.18
C ARG A 177 -42.12 20.71 0.72
N GLU A 178 -42.43 21.99 0.45
CA GLU A 178 -42.54 22.56 -0.89
C GLU A 178 -41.20 22.42 -1.64
N ASP A 179 -40.10 22.83 -1.04
CA ASP A 179 -38.76 22.67 -1.63
C ASP A 179 -38.38 21.20 -1.86
N PHE A 180 -38.74 20.29 -0.96
CA PHE A 180 -38.51 18.87 -1.14
C PHE A 180 -39.26 18.35 -2.37
N MET A 181 -40.56 18.67 -2.51
CA MET A 181 -41.39 18.24 -3.65
C MET A 181 -40.90 18.83 -4.98
N GLU A 182 -40.50 20.11 -4.99
CA GLU A 182 -40.03 20.78 -6.19
C GLU A 182 -38.59 20.33 -6.57
N LYS A 183 -37.65 20.36 -5.63
CA LYS A 183 -36.23 20.24 -5.92
C LYS A 183 -35.69 18.81 -5.85
N VAL A 184 -36.37 17.89 -5.15
CA VAL A 184 -36.05 16.46 -5.12
C VAL A 184 -36.95 15.70 -6.09
N CYS A 185 -38.27 15.73 -5.89
CA CYS A 185 -39.22 14.98 -6.72
C CYS A 185 -39.44 15.59 -8.11
N GLY A 186 -39.04 16.84 -8.34
CA GLY A 186 -39.09 17.51 -9.63
C GLY A 186 -37.92 17.24 -10.58
N ARG A 187 -36.91 16.45 -10.17
CA ARG A 187 -35.73 16.13 -11.01
C ARG A 187 -36.03 15.01 -12.00
N SER A 188 -35.53 15.15 -13.24
CA SER A 188 -35.60 14.13 -14.30
C SER A 188 -34.47 13.12 -14.19
N ASN A 189 -34.38 12.39 -13.08
CA ASN A 189 -33.42 11.30 -12.85
C ASN A 189 -33.98 10.32 -11.80
N ALA A 190 -33.27 9.19 -11.60
CA ALA A 190 -33.63 8.22 -10.57
C ALA A 190 -33.82 8.88 -9.21
N ILE A 191 -34.90 8.54 -8.48
CA ILE A 191 -35.27 9.22 -7.22
C ILE A 191 -34.18 9.08 -6.16
N SER A 192 -33.49 7.91 -6.05
CA SER A 192 -32.33 7.76 -5.17
C SER A 192 -31.23 8.75 -5.52
N LYS A 193 -30.99 8.97 -6.81
CA LYS A 193 -29.99 9.93 -7.30
C LYS A 193 -30.40 11.37 -7.02
N ALA A 194 -31.68 11.69 -7.22
CA ALA A 194 -32.26 13.00 -6.89
C ALA A 194 -32.01 13.34 -5.41
N LEU A 195 -32.25 12.39 -4.48
CA LEU A 195 -32.05 12.56 -3.05
C LEU A 195 -30.59 12.94 -2.72
N TYR A 196 -29.60 12.07 -3.06
CA TYR A 196 -28.22 12.34 -2.65
C TYR A 196 -27.52 13.47 -3.43
N GLN A 197 -28.05 13.87 -4.58
CA GLN A 197 -27.55 15.03 -5.33
C GLN A 197 -28.13 16.36 -4.84
N THR A 198 -29.33 16.35 -4.27
CA THR A 198 -30.02 17.57 -3.81
C THR A 198 -29.80 17.82 -2.33
N LEU A 199 -29.71 16.77 -1.50
CA LEU A 199 -29.61 16.90 -0.05
C LEU A 199 -28.16 16.77 0.43
N THR A 200 -27.74 17.68 1.28
CA THR A 200 -26.43 17.62 1.93
C THR A 200 -26.36 16.41 2.87
N GLY A 201 -25.22 15.74 2.90
CA GLY A 201 -24.96 14.66 3.84
C GLY A 201 -25.55 13.30 3.49
N PHE A 202 -26.33 13.19 2.42
CA PHE A 202 -26.88 11.92 1.97
C PHE A 202 -25.87 11.14 1.13
N SER A 203 -25.73 9.86 1.44
CA SER A 203 -25.01 8.88 0.60
C SER A 203 -25.98 8.16 -0.35
N PRO A 204 -25.48 7.55 -1.45
CA PRO A 204 -26.30 6.70 -2.31
C PRO A 204 -26.98 5.56 -1.56
N VAL A 205 -26.31 4.96 -0.57
CA VAL A 205 -26.85 3.85 0.23
C VAL A 205 -28.02 4.32 1.09
N MET A 206 -27.88 5.47 1.75
CA MET A 206 -28.95 6.04 2.56
C MET A 206 -30.14 6.50 1.70
N ALA A 207 -29.88 7.02 0.50
CA ALA A 207 -30.94 7.36 -0.44
C ALA A 207 -31.72 6.11 -0.90
N GLN A 208 -31.04 5.00 -1.17
CA GLN A 208 -31.69 3.72 -1.49
C GLN A 208 -32.52 3.19 -0.31
N GLU A 209 -31.98 3.26 0.90
CA GLU A 209 -32.70 2.86 2.12
C GLU A 209 -33.98 3.67 2.30
N LEU A 210 -33.92 4.98 2.07
CA LEU A 210 -35.09 5.85 2.18
C LEU A 210 -36.17 5.49 1.12
N CYS A 211 -35.77 5.22 -0.12
CA CYS A 211 -36.66 4.74 -1.15
C CYS A 211 -37.28 3.39 -0.77
N TYR A 212 -36.49 2.45 -0.27
CA TYR A 212 -36.97 1.15 0.15
C TYR A 212 -38.02 1.24 1.26
N ARG A 213 -37.78 2.06 2.30
CA ARG A 213 -38.75 2.32 3.37
C ARG A 213 -40.06 2.92 2.87
N ALA A 214 -39.98 3.79 1.85
CA ALA A 214 -41.14 4.39 1.22
C ALA A 214 -41.86 3.44 0.24
N ALA A 215 -41.40 2.19 0.08
CA ALA A 215 -41.85 1.22 -0.90
C ALA A 215 -41.82 1.76 -2.33
N ILE A 216 -40.68 2.36 -2.73
CA ILE A 216 -40.37 2.92 -4.04
C ILE A 216 -39.11 2.26 -4.56
N ASP A 217 -39.05 1.90 -5.87
CA ASP A 217 -37.77 1.53 -6.50
C ASP A 217 -36.89 2.77 -6.63
N GLY A 218 -35.70 2.75 -6.02
CA GLY A 218 -34.77 3.87 -6.09
C GLY A 218 -34.31 4.24 -7.52
N ASN A 219 -34.56 3.38 -8.51
CA ASN A 219 -34.27 3.62 -9.93
C ASN A 219 -35.42 4.29 -10.67
N ASP A 220 -36.64 4.40 -10.08
CA ASP A 220 -37.77 5.08 -10.69
C ASP A 220 -37.46 6.57 -10.93
N ASP A 221 -37.97 7.12 -12.02
CA ASP A 221 -37.84 8.55 -12.31
C ASP A 221 -38.60 9.37 -11.26
N ALA A 222 -37.90 10.29 -10.61
CA ALA A 222 -38.47 11.13 -9.55
C ALA A 222 -39.71 11.91 -10.03
N GLN A 223 -39.75 12.38 -11.29
CA GLN A 223 -40.88 13.08 -11.87
C GLN A 223 -42.10 12.17 -12.14
N ALA A 224 -41.84 10.88 -12.39
CA ALA A 224 -42.90 9.91 -12.70
C ALA A 224 -43.61 9.38 -11.45
N LEU A 225 -43.11 9.66 -10.24
CA LEU A 225 -43.74 9.23 -8.99
C LEU A 225 -45.12 9.87 -8.84
N ASP A 226 -46.09 9.05 -8.49
CA ASP A 226 -47.43 9.54 -8.15
C ASP A 226 -47.45 10.32 -6.81
N THR A 227 -48.54 11.03 -6.55
CA THR A 227 -48.68 11.87 -5.35
C THR A 227 -48.53 11.04 -4.07
N ASN A 228 -49.09 9.84 -4.03
CA ASN A 228 -49.02 8.97 -2.84
C ASN A 228 -47.59 8.48 -2.57
N ALA A 229 -46.85 8.11 -3.62
CA ALA A 229 -45.45 7.72 -3.49
C ALA A 229 -44.58 8.88 -2.97
N ARG A 230 -44.78 10.10 -3.51
CA ARG A 230 -44.09 11.31 -3.03
C ARG A 230 -44.38 11.61 -1.56
N GLU A 231 -45.63 11.47 -1.12
CA GLU A 231 -46.01 11.69 0.28
C GLU A 231 -45.38 10.62 1.21
N ARG A 232 -45.40 9.34 0.81
CA ARG A 232 -44.70 8.31 1.58
C ARG A 232 -43.21 8.60 1.71
N LEU A 233 -42.57 8.99 0.59
CA LEU A 233 -41.15 9.34 0.59
C LEU A 233 -40.84 10.51 1.53
N TYR A 234 -41.66 11.55 1.49
CA TYR A 234 -41.51 12.72 2.36
C TYR A 234 -41.73 12.34 3.84
N THR A 235 -42.70 11.50 4.13
CA THR A 235 -42.99 11.03 5.48
C THR A 235 -41.78 10.25 6.05
N GLU A 236 -41.22 9.32 5.28
CA GLU A 236 -40.02 8.58 5.70
C GLU A 236 -38.81 9.50 5.81
N PHE A 237 -38.67 10.50 4.94
CA PHE A 237 -37.63 11.52 5.05
C PHE A 237 -37.74 12.31 6.36
N VAL A 238 -38.96 12.78 6.75
CA VAL A 238 -39.18 13.52 8.01
C VAL A 238 -38.84 12.61 9.21
N ASN A 239 -39.33 11.35 9.19
CA ASN A 239 -39.01 10.38 10.23
C ASN A 239 -37.50 10.21 10.41
N LEU A 240 -36.77 10.10 9.31
CA LEU A 240 -35.31 9.99 9.31
C LEU A 240 -34.65 11.25 9.92
N MET A 241 -35.11 12.44 9.56
CA MET A 241 -34.58 13.70 10.09
C MET A 241 -34.89 13.85 11.59
N ASP A 242 -36.04 13.35 12.05
CA ASP A 242 -36.42 13.39 13.47
C ASP A 242 -35.54 12.44 14.31
N HIS A 243 -35.19 11.24 13.82
CA HIS A 243 -34.21 10.38 14.47
C HIS A 243 -32.84 11.09 14.62
N ILE A 244 -32.39 11.77 13.57
CA ILE A 244 -31.12 12.52 13.60
C ILE A 244 -31.18 13.66 14.64
N ARG A 245 -32.27 14.44 14.67
CA ARG A 245 -32.45 15.55 15.63
C ARG A 245 -32.50 15.08 17.09
N ARG A 246 -33.07 13.88 17.31
CA ARG A 246 -33.14 13.26 18.65
C ARG A 246 -31.88 12.50 19.04
N GLU A 247 -30.88 12.45 18.16
CA GLU A 247 -29.65 11.69 18.34
C GLU A 247 -29.89 10.19 18.61
N GLU A 248 -30.93 9.63 18.00
CA GLU A 248 -31.31 8.21 18.12
C GLU A 248 -30.56 7.39 17.05
N PHE A 249 -29.35 6.99 17.35
CA PHE A 249 -28.47 6.24 16.44
C PHE A 249 -28.30 4.79 16.87
N THR A 250 -28.26 3.90 15.88
CA THR A 250 -28.02 2.45 16.06
C THR A 250 -26.89 2.03 15.11
N PRO A 251 -25.62 2.18 15.51
CA PRO A 251 -24.49 1.80 14.66
C PRO A 251 -24.53 0.30 14.33
N SER A 252 -24.44 -0.05 13.05
CA SER A 252 -24.49 -1.43 12.58
C SER A 252 -23.64 -1.68 11.36
N ILE A 253 -23.17 -2.91 11.18
CA ILE A 253 -22.48 -3.39 9.98
C ILE A 253 -23.34 -4.48 9.35
N ILE A 254 -23.50 -4.42 8.05
CA ILE A 254 -24.12 -5.45 7.22
C ILE A 254 -23.04 -6.37 6.69
N PHE A 255 -23.20 -7.67 6.93
CA PHE A 255 -22.30 -8.72 6.47
C PHE A 255 -22.95 -9.59 5.41
N LYS A 256 -22.15 -10.09 4.47
CA LYS A 256 -22.48 -11.20 3.58
C LYS A 256 -21.55 -12.36 3.92
N GLY A 257 -22.06 -13.35 4.68
CA GLY A 257 -21.20 -14.31 5.36
C GLY A 257 -20.33 -13.61 6.41
N GLU A 258 -19.00 -13.72 6.30
CA GLU A 258 -18.04 -13.03 7.17
C GLU A 258 -17.53 -11.67 6.60
N GLU A 259 -17.90 -11.34 5.38
CA GLU A 259 -17.42 -10.13 4.71
C GLU A 259 -18.28 -8.91 5.08
N PRO A 260 -17.71 -7.83 5.67
CA PRO A 260 -18.44 -6.59 5.93
C PRO A 260 -18.65 -5.83 4.61
N ILE A 261 -19.92 -5.68 4.23
CA ILE A 261 -20.32 -5.05 2.94
C ILE A 261 -20.56 -3.56 3.12
N GLU A 262 -21.36 -3.18 4.13
CA GLU A 262 -21.77 -1.80 4.36
C GLU A 262 -21.93 -1.54 5.86
N TYR A 263 -21.87 -0.28 6.26
CA TYR A 263 -22.18 0.14 7.63
C TYR A 263 -23.10 1.36 7.63
N GLY A 264 -23.84 1.53 8.71
CA GLY A 264 -24.70 2.68 8.93
C GLY A 264 -24.93 2.95 10.39
N VAL A 265 -25.45 4.13 10.68
CA VAL A 265 -25.80 4.58 12.04
C VAL A 265 -27.30 4.56 12.30
N LEU A 266 -28.06 4.13 11.30
CA LEU A 266 -29.49 3.84 11.36
C LEU A 266 -29.72 2.44 10.79
N PRO A 267 -30.72 1.69 11.25
CA PRO A 267 -30.98 0.33 10.77
C PRO A 267 -31.22 0.31 9.26
N PHE A 268 -30.54 -0.55 8.52
CA PHE A 268 -30.84 -0.83 7.12
C PHE A 268 -31.87 -1.93 7.00
N THR A 269 -32.93 -1.67 6.24
CA THR A 269 -34.04 -2.62 5.97
C THR A 269 -34.03 -3.14 4.53
N GLN A 270 -33.25 -2.53 3.65
CA GLN A 270 -33.16 -2.89 2.22
C GLN A 270 -32.39 -4.21 1.96
N TYR A 271 -31.63 -4.72 2.93
CA TYR A 271 -30.86 -5.95 2.78
C TYR A 271 -31.71 -7.16 3.23
N GLY A 272 -32.05 -8.04 2.28
CA GLY A 272 -32.87 -9.22 2.48
C GLY A 272 -32.08 -10.50 2.87
N GLU A 273 -32.59 -11.64 2.43
CA GLU A 273 -31.98 -12.95 2.69
C GLU A 273 -30.52 -13.03 2.23
N GLY A 274 -29.66 -13.67 3.03
CA GLY A 274 -28.23 -13.83 2.77
C GLY A 274 -27.37 -12.72 3.37
N PHE A 275 -27.96 -11.69 4.01
CA PHE A 275 -27.24 -10.68 4.78
C PHE A 275 -27.56 -10.77 6.26
N THR A 276 -26.59 -10.45 7.10
CA THR A 276 -26.75 -10.36 8.56
C THR A 276 -26.37 -8.96 9.02
N SER A 277 -27.10 -8.42 10.00
CA SER A 277 -26.81 -7.13 10.61
C SER A 277 -26.26 -7.34 12.02
N GLN A 278 -25.12 -6.74 12.32
CA GLN A 278 -24.54 -6.70 13.68
C GLN A 278 -24.55 -5.26 14.17
N THR A 279 -25.11 -5.03 15.36
CA THR A 279 -25.14 -3.73 16.03
C THR A 279 -23.94 -3.55 16.95
N PHE A 280 -23.56 -2.30 17.20
CA PHE A 280 -22.42 -1.90 18.03
C PHE A 280 -22.85 -0.84 19.06
N ASP A 281 -22.18 -0.81 20.20
CA ASP A 281 -22.45 0.15 21.27
C ASP A 281 -21.98 1.58 20.92
N SER A 282 -21.07 1.73 19.97
CA SER A 282 -20.55 3.01 19.53
C SER A 282 -20.25 3.07 18.04
N VAL A 283 -20.32 4.28 17.47
CA VAL A 283 -19.92 4.55 16.08
C VAL A 283 -18.43 4.25 15.90
N SER A 284 -17.61 4.59 16.90
CA SER A 284 -16.17 4.33 16.87
C SER A 284 -15.83 2.85 16.77
N GLU A 285 -16.50 1.99 17.55
CA GLU A 285 -16.30 0.54 17.52
C GLU A 285 -16.73 -0.06 16.17
N MET A 286 -17.88 0.37 15.66
CA MET A 286 -18.38 0.01 14.33
C MET A 286 -17.36 0.36 13.24
N LEU A 287 -16.85 1.61 13.24
CA LEU A 287 -15.87 2.06 12.27
C LEU A 287 -14.53 1.34 12.40
N GLU A 288 -14.04 1.14 13.63
CA GLU A 288 -12.80 0.41 13.87
C GLU A 288 -12.91 -1.04 13.37
N THR A 289 -14.06 -1.70 13.58
CA THR A 289 -14.32 -3.05 13.10
C THR A 289 -14.41 -3.12 11.59
N TYR A 290 -15.19 -2.23 10.96
CA TYR A 290 -15.37 -2.21 9.50
C TYR A 290 -14.08 -1.90 8.75
N TYR A 291 -13.27 -0.97 9.26
CA TYR A 291 -12.03 -0.55 8.62
C TYR A 291 -10.77 -1.28 9.11
N ALA A 292 -10.86 -2.16 10.13
CA ALA A 292 -9.69 -2.80 10.73
C ALA A 292 -8.76 -3.47 9.70
N SER A 293 -9.31 -4.20 8.74
CA SER A 293 -8.55 -4.82 7.66
C SER A 293 -8.19 -3.83 6.54
N ARG A 294 -9.12 -2.97 6.16
CA ARG A 294 -8.94 -2.01 5.03
C ARG A 294 -7.95 -0.89 5.37
N ASP A 295 -7.96 -0.36 6.59
CA ASP A 295 -7.00 0.67 7.04
C ASP A 295 -5.57 0.13 7.00
N THR A 296 -5.35 -1.06 7.51
CA THR A 296 -4.02 -1.70 7.50
C THR A 296 -3.53 -1.93 6.07
N ILE A 297 -4.35 -2.54 5.20
CA ILE A 297 -3.99 -2.81 3.80
C ILE A 297 -3.74 -1.52 3.03
N THR A 298 -4.61 -0.51 3.18
CA THR A 298 -4.49 0.77 2.48
C THR A 298 -3.24 1.51 2.91
N ARG A 299 -2.95 1.54 4.21
CA ARG A 299 -1.75 2.17 4.78
C ARG A 299 -0.47 1.49 4.33
N ILE A 300 -0.44 0.15 4.35
CA ILE A 300 0.71 -0.62 3.85
C ILE A 300 0.91 -0.35 2.37
N ARG A 301 -0.15 -0.31 1.57
CA ARG A 301 -0.05 0.03 0.13
C ARG A 301 0.48 1.45 -0.09
N GLN A 302 0.01 2.45 0.64
CA GLN A 302 0.51 3.83 0.53
C GLN A 302 1.98 3.94 0.98
N LYS A 303 2.33 3.40 2.15
CA LYS A 303 3.71 3.41 2.66
C LYS A 303 4.67 2.61 1.78
N SER A 304 4.19 1.55 1.13
CA SER A 304 4.99 0.76 0.19
C SER A 304 5.10 1.40 -1.20
N ALA A 305 4.27 2.38 -1.57
CA ALA A 305 4.24 2.97 -2.91
C ALA A 305 5.59 3.55 -3.32
N ASP A 306 6.24 4.31 -2.44
CA ASP A 306 7.56 4.88 -2.70
C ASP A 306 8.64 3.79 -2.82
N LEU A 307 8.60 2.77 -1.94
CA LEU A 307 9.53 1.64 -2.00
C LEU A 307 9.31 0.83 -3.28
N ARG A 308 8.06 0.58 -3.67
CA ARG A 308 7.71 -0.09 -4.94
C ARG A 308 8.24 0.68 -6.15
N LYS A 309 8.10 2.01 -6.17
CA LYS A 309 8.61 2.86 -7.25
C LYS A 309 10.14 2.79 -7.35
N ILE A 310 10.84 2.79 -6.21
CA ILE A 310 12.30 2.64 -6.16
C ILE A 310 12.72 1.28 -6.73
N VAL A 311 12.11 0.19 -6.26
CA VAL A 311 12.39 -1.17 -6.72
C VAL A 311 12.10 -1.32 -8.21
N GLN A 312 10.95 -0.84 -8.68
CA GLN A 312 10.58 -0.91 -10.10
C GLN A 312 11.56 -0.14 -10.98
N THR A 313 11.96 1.08 -10.57
CA THR A 313 12.95 1.87 -11.31
C THR A 313 14.30 1.17 -11.38
N ALA A 314 14.72 0.53 -10.29
CA ALA A 314 15.98 -0.24 -10.24
C ALA A 314 15.88 -1.50 -11.13
N LEU A 315 14.77 -2.21 -11.11
CA LEU A 315 14.50 -3.36 -11.98
C LEU A 315 14.57 -2.98 -13.46
N ASP A 316 13.89 -1.92 -13.87
CA ASP A 316 13.85 -1.46 -15.25
C ASP A 316 15.26 -1.06 -15.75
N ARG A 317 16.03 -0.37 -14.89
CA ARG A 317 17.42 -0.02 -15.18
C ARG A 317 18.30 -1.25 -15.36
N ASN A 318 18.21 -2.23 -14.46
CA ASN A 318 19.04 -3.44 -14.51
C ASN A 318 18.63 -4.36 -15.68
N ARG A 319 17.35 -4.46 -16.00
CA ARG A 319 16.88 -5.20 -17.19
C ARG A 319 17.39 -4.59 -18.50
N LYS A 320 17.38 -3.25 -18.63
CA LYS A 320 17.98 -2.56 -19.77
C LYS A 320 19.50 -2.80 -19.84
N LYS A 321 20.19 -2.72 -18.70
CA LYS A 321 21.63 -3.02 -18.61
C LYS A 321 21.93 -4.45 -19.08
N LEU A 322 21.18 -5.45 -18.59
CA LEU A 322 21.33 -6.84 -18.98
C LEU A 322 21.14 -7.04 -20.49
N SER A 323 20.10 -6.44 -21.06
CA SER A 323 19.83 -6.52 -22.51
C SER A 323 20.98 -5.94 -23.33
N LEU A 324 21.57 -4.81 -22.91
CA LEU A 324 22.75 -4.21 -23.58
C LEU A 324 23.99 -5.11 -23.46
N GLN A 325 24.25 -5.68 -22.29
CA GLN A 325 25.35 -6.60 -22.04
C GLN A 325 25.23 -7.87 -22.89
N GLN A 326 24.03 -8.44 -22.99
CA GLN A 326 23.74 -9.60 -23.84
C GLN A 326 23.94 -9.29 -25.34
N LYS A 327 23.56 -8.07 -25.78
CA LYS A 327 23.82 -7.63 -27.15
C LYS A 327 25.33 -7.49 -27.43
N GLN A 328 26.07 -6.89 -26.50
CA GLN A 328 27.53 -6.79 -26.58
C GLN A 328 28.21 -8.17 -26.57
N MET A 329 27.69 -9.11 -25.77
CA MET A 329 28.17 -10.49 -25.75
C MET A 329 28.09 -11.15 -27.13
N LYS A 330 26.96 -11.02 -27.84
CA LYS A 330 26.80 -11.52 -29.21
C LYS A 330 27.83 -10.93 -30.18
N ASP A 331 28.23 -9.66 -29.99
CA ASP A 331 29.26 -9.06 -30.84
C ASP A 331 30.64 -9.65 -30.59
N THR A 332 30.90 -10.24 -29.41
CA THR A 332 32.16 -10.93 -29.11
C THR A 332 32.27 -12.31 -29.76
N GLU A 333 31.17 -12.93 -30.20
CA GLU A 333 31.19 -14.22 -30.92
C GLU A 333 32.03 -14.16 -32.20
N LYS A 334 32.18 -12.96 -32.78
CA LYS A 334 32.99 -12.71 -33.99
C LYS A 334 34.50 -12.82 -33.73
N LYS A 335 34.93 -13.01 -32.48
CA LYS A 335 36.37 -13.02 -32.10
C LYS A 335 37.14 -14.11 -32.87
N ASP A 336 36.55 -15.31 -33.00
CA ASP A 336 37.23 -16.46 -33.62
C ASP A 336 37.52 -16.21 -35.11
N LYS A 337 36.66 -15.45 -35.81
CA LYS A 337 36.92 -14.96 -37.17
C LYS A 337 38.22 -14.15 -37.26
N TYR A 338 38.46 -13.25 -36.28
CA TYR A 338 39.67 -12.43 -36.28
C TYR A 338 40.93 -13.24 -35.93
N LYS A 339 40.79 -14.26 -35.05
CA LYS A 339 41.86 -15.22 -34.78
C LYS A 339 42.26 -15.95 -36.07
N ILE A 340 41.28 -16.53 -36.79
CA ILE A 340 41.51 -17.25 -38.07
C ILE A 340 42.16 -16.30 -39.11
N TYR A 341 41.69 -15.06 -39.24
CA TYR A 341 42.28 -14.10 -40.15
C TYR A 341 43.77 -13.81 -39.83
N GLY A 342 44.10 -13.57 -38.54
CA GLY A 342 45.46 -13.37 -38.10
C GLY A 342 46.37 -14.59 -38.38
N GLU A 343 45.88 -15.80 -38.07
CA GLU A 343 46.60 -17.05 -38.32
C GLU A 343 46.88 -17.31 -39.82
N LEU A 344 45.86 -17.11 -40.67
CA LEU A 344 46.01 -17.32 -42.12
C LEU A 344 46.96 -16.31 -42.76
N ILE A 345 46.94 -15.05 -42.34
CA ILE A 345 47.88 -14.04 -42.80
C ILE A 345 49.29 -14.41 -42.35
N ASN A 346 49.51 -14.86 -41.11
CA ASN A 346 50.81 -15.29 -40.65
C ASN A 346 51.32 -16.51 -41.37
N THR A 347 50.46 -17.46 -41.75
CA THR A 347 50.86 -18.71 -42.41
C THR A 347 51.13 -18.53 -43.88
N TYR A 348 50.30 -17.77 -44.57
CA TYR A 348 50.35 -17.67 -46.06
C TYR A 348 50.63 -16.27 -46.55
N GLY A 349 50.78 -15.26 -45.70
CA GLY A 349 50.91 -13.85 -46.07
C GLY A 349 52.32 -13.43 -46.49
N TYR A 350 53.33 -14.29 -46.38
CA TYR A 350 54.71 -13.96 -46.76
C TYR A 350 54.93 -13.68 -48.27
N GLY A 351 54.02 -14.15 -49.13
CA GLY A 351 54.02 -13.88 -50.59
C GLY A 351 53.14 -12.74 -51.03
N LEU A 352 52.56 -11.96 -50.11
CA LEU A 352 51.67 -10.83 -50.46
C LEU A 352 52.48 -9.57 -50.81
N GLU A 353 52.08 -8.93 -51.89
CA GLU A 353 52.63 -7.61 -52.28
C GLU A 353 52.14 -6.50 -51.32
N GLU A 354 52.99 -5.52 -51.05
CA GLU A 354 52.60 -4.34 -50.28
C GLU A 354 51.46 -3.57 -50.99
N GLY A 355 50.48 -3.09 -50.21
CA GLY A 355 49.34 -2.35 -50.75
C GLY A 355 48.11 -3.20 -51.12
N CYS A 356 48.14 -4.53 -50.91
CA CYS A 356 47.00 -5.39 -51.15
C CYS A 356 45.81 -5.03 -50.23
N LYS A 357 44.59 -4.93 -50.82
CA LYS A 357 43.33 -4.64 -50.09
C LYS A 357 42.64 -5.87 -49.55
N SER A 358 42.97 -7.04 -50.03
CA SER A 358 42.38 -8.29 -49.61
C SER A 358 43.31 -9.46 -49.89
N PHE A 359 43.16 -10.55 -49.11
CA PHE A 359 43.87 -11.79 -49.25
C PHE A 359 42.90 -12.97 -49.25
N LYS A 360 43.06 -13.85 -50.23
CA LYS A 360 42.29 -15.11 -50.30
C LYS A 360 43.14 -16.27 -49.80
N ALA A 361 42.57 -17.02 -48.86
CA ALA A 361 43.23 -18.20 -48.28
C ALA A 361 42.20 -19.28 -48.00
N VAL A 362 42.64 -20.54 -48.04
CA VAL A 362 41.82 -21.67 -47.59
C VAL A 362 41.91 -21.75 -46.05
N ASN A 363 40.76 -21.68 -45.41
CA ASN A 363 40.65 -21.87 -43.97
C ASN A 363 40.88 -23.35 -43.62
N TYR A 364 42.00 -23.65 -43.02
CA TYR A 364 42.39 -25.05 -42.71
C TYR A 364 41.54 -25.68 -41.61
N TYR A 365 40.65 -24.94 -40.94
CA TYR A 365 39.70 -25.50 -39.96
C TYR A 365 38.46 -26.14 -40.61
N ASN A 366 38.00 -25.60 -41.75
CA ASN A 366 36.78 -26.09 -42.41
C ASN A 366 36.93 -26.31 -43.92
N GLY A 367 38.13 -26.06 -44.52
CA GLY A 367 38.41 -26.27 -45.94
C GLY A 367 37.80 -25.23 -46.88
N GLU A 368 37.12 -24.20 -46.40
CA GLU A 368 36.49 -23.16 -47.23
C GLU A 368 37.46 -22.06 -47.61
N GLU A 369 37.33 -21.52 -48.84
CA GLU A 369 38.03 -20.33 -49.25
C GLU A 369 37.43 -19.07 -48.60
N ILE A 370 38.22 -18.30 -47.89
CA ILE A 370 37.82 -17.04 -47.28
C ILE A 370 38.61 -15.85 -47.81
N THR A 371 37.94 -14.71 -47.97
CA THR A 371 38.58 -13.44 -48.33
C THR A 371 38.78 -12.62 -47.06
N ILE A 372 40.03 -12.31 -46.78
CA ILE A 372 40.44 -11.54 -45.61
C ILE A 372 40.70 -10.11 -46.04
N PRO A 373 39.98 -9.07 -45.53
CA PRO A 373 40.27 -7.68 -45.81
C PRO A 373 41.61 -7.27 -45.22
N LEU A 374 42.43 -6.54 -45.96
CA LEU A 374 43.72 -6.00 -45.53
C LEU A 374 43.68 -4.48 -45.55
N ASP A 375 44.41 -3.87 -44.65
CA ASP A 375 44.70 -2.44 -44.67
C ASP A 375 45.93 -2.22 -45.57
N PRO A 376 45.77 -1.56 -46.75
CA PRO A 376 46.86 -1.43 -47.73
C PRO A 376 48.02 -0.52 -47.25
N THR A 377 47.84 0.17 -46.13
CA THR A 377 48.90 1.01 -45.52
C THR A 377 49.80 0.22 -44.57
N LEU A 378 49.44 -1.03 -44.27
CA LEU A 378 50.13 -1.92 -43.33
C LEU A 378 50.76 -3.11 -44.05
N THR A 379 51.90 -3.54 -43.57
CA THR A 379 52.51 -4.82 -44.00
C THR A 379 51.61 -6.03 -43.64
N PRO A 380 51.77 -7.20 -44.28
CA PRO A 380 51.05 -8.39 -43.91
C PRO A 380 51.19 -8.75 -42.43
N LEU A 381 52.37 -8.63 -41.86
CA LEU A 381 52.60 -8.87 -40.43
C LEU A 381 51.86 -7.90 -39.52
N GLU A 382 51.81 -6.64 -39.89
CA GLU A 382 51.07 -5.63 -39.14
C GLU A 382 49.55 -5.84 -39.24
N ASN A 383 49.04 -6.23 -40.41
CA ASN A 383 47.64 -6.65 -40.59
C ASN A 383 47.30 -7.85 -39.72
N SER A 384 48.17 -8.88 -39.70
CA SER A 384 47.98 -10.04 -38.80
C SER A 384 47.93 -9.61 -37.33
N LYS A 385 48.88 -8.77 -36.90
CA LYS A 385 48.89 -8.22 -35.52
C LYS A 385 47.64 -7.45 -35.19
N LYS A 386 47.14 -6.63 -36.12
CA LYS A 386 45.87 -5.87 -35.98
C LYS A 386 44.69 -6.79 -35.75
N TYR A 387 44.61 -7.94 -36.41
CA TYR A 387 43.58 -8.94 -36.21
C TYR A 387 43.74 -9.70 -34.87
N PHE A 388 44.95 -10.05 -34.46
CA PHE A 388 45.19 -10.63 -33.13
C PHE A 388 44.91 -9.65 -31.99
N ASP A 389 45.21 -8.40 -32.14
CA ASP A 389 44.86 -7.35 -31.16
C ASP A 389 43.33 -7.22 -31.02
N ARG A 390 42.62 -7.30 -32.14
CA ARG A 390 41.15 -7.29 -32.14
C ARG A 390 40.54 -8.54 -31.51
N TYR A 391 41.10 -9.71 -31.78
CA TYR A 391 40.75 -10.96 -31.11
C TYR A 391 40.97 -10.86 -29.60
N SER A 392 42.14 -10.46 -29.16
CA SER A 392 42.50 -10.33 -27.76
C SER A 392 41.64 -9.31 -27.02
N LYS A 393 41.26 -8.21 -27.68
CA LYS A 393 40.31 -7.22 -27.12
C LYS A 393 38.93 -7.84 -26.94
N LEU A 394 38.38 -8.54 -27.94
CA LEU A 394 37.07 -9.16 -27.87
C LEU A 394 37.03 -10.30 -26.84
N LYS A 395 38.11 -11.10 -26.72
CA LYS A 395 38.24 -12.15 -25.71
C LYS A 395 38.17 -11.57 -24.30
N ARG A 396 38.96 -10.53 -23.99
CA ARG A 396 38.90 -9.86 -22.69
C ARG A 396 37.54 -9.22 -22.42
N THR A 397 36.90 -8.66 -23.47
CA THR A 397 35.55 -8.10 -23.34
C THR A 397 34.53 -9.18 -23.01
N GLN A 398 34.63 -10.36 -23.64
CA GLN A 398 33.74 -11.49 -23.34
C GLN A 398 33.89 -11.95 -21.89
N GLU A 399 35.12 -12.19 -21.41
CA GLU A 399 35.40 -12.61 -20.05
C GLU A 399 34.85 -11.59 -19.01
N ALA A 400 34.97 -10.29 -19.29
CA ALA A 400 34.41 -9.24 -18.45
C ALA A 400 32.86 -9.23 -18.48
N LEU A 401 32.28 -9.43 -19.67
CA LEU A 401 30.82 -9.46 -19.83
C LEU A 401 30.18 -10.68 -19.15
N ASP A 402 30.84 -11.86 -19.17
CA ASP A 402 30.35 -13.04 -18.46
C ASP A 402 30.14 -12.75 -16.98
N ILE A 403 31.11 -12.10 -16.33
CA ILE A 403 31.02 -11.70 -14.92
C ILE A 403 29.91 -10.65 -14.72
N GLN A 404 29.91 -9.61 -15.57
CA GLN A 404 28.93 -8.51 -15.44
C GLN A 404 27.48 -8.95 -15.68
N ILE A 405 27.25 -9.89 -16.59
CA ILE A 405 25.93 -10.48 -16.86
C ILE A 405 25.45 -11.27 -15.64
N ALA A 406 26.33 -12.11 -15.06
CA ALA A 406 26.03 -12.87 -13.85
C ALA A 406 25.68 -11.95 -12.68
N ASP A 407 26.46 -10.90 -12.45
CA ASP A 407 26.22 -9.90 -11.40
C ASP A 407 24.88 -9.17 -11.61
N THR A 408 24.62 -8.72 -12.86
CA THR A 408 23.38 -8.01 -13.18
C THR A 408 22.15 -8.91 -13.05
N ALA A 409 22.26 -10.18 -13.41
CA ALA A 409 21.20 -11.17 -13.25
C ALA A 409 20.89 -11.42 -11.77
N SER A 410 21.93 -11.60 -10.93
CA SER A 410 21.78 -11.73 -9.47
C SER A 410 21.16 -10.50 -8.82
N GLU A 411 21.44 -9.30 -9.35
CA GLU A 411 20.85 -8.05 -8.88
C GLU A 411 19.35 -7.95 -9.21
N ILE A 412 18.96 -8.38 -10.42
CA ILE A 412 17.55 -8.46 -10.83
C ILE A 412 16.79 -9.46 -9.94
N GLU A 413 17.35 -10.64 -9.71
CA GLU A 413 16.73 -11.66 -8.86
C GLU A 413 16.51 -11.17 -7.43
N HIS A 414 17.48 -10.47 -6.85
CA HIS A 414 17.37 -9.86 -5.53
C HIS A 414 16.28 -8.76 -5.50
N LEU A 415 16.22 -7.88 -6.50
CA LEU A 415 15.17 -6.86 -6.58
C LEU A 415 13.77 -7.47 -6.79
N GLU A 416 13.66 -8.56 -7.54
CA GLU A 416 12.40 -9.30 -7.70
C GLU A 416 11.96 -9.96 -6.40
N SER A 417 12.88 -10.48 -5.57
CA SER A 417 12.55 -11.01 -4.25
C SER A 417 12.06 -9.92 -3.30
N ILE A 418 12.68 -8.73 -3.32
CA ILE A 418 12.20 -7.55 -2.56
C ILE A 418 10.81 -7.11 -3.07
N SER A 419 10.56 -7.12 -4.38
CA SER A 419 9.24 -6.82 -4.93
C SER A 419 8.19 -7.79 -4.41
N ASN A 420 8.49 -9.09 -4.37
CA ASN A 420 7.60 -10.09 -3.78
C ASN A 420 7.39 -9.85 -2.27
N ALA A 421 8.43 -9.51 -1.52
CA ALA A 421 8.32 -9.17 -0.10
C ALA A 421 7.40 -7.96 0.14
N LEU A 422 7.45 -6.92 -0.72
CA LEU A 422 6.52 -5.79 -0.68
C LEU A 422 5.07 -6.19 -0.97
N ASP A 423 4.85 -7.26 -1.76
CA ASP A 423 3.51 -7.75 -2.09
C ASP A 423 2.87 -8.56 -0.96
N ILE A 424 3.68 -9.20 -0.13
CA ILE A 424 3.22 -10.01 1.01
C ILE A 424 3.27 -9.27 2.35
N ALA A 425 3.87 -8.09 2.40
CA ALA A 425 3.95 -7.27 3.61
C ALA A 425 2.54 -6.98 4.16
N SER A 426 2.31 -7.32 5.42
CA SER A 426 1.03 -7.18 6.14
C SER A 426 1.09 -6.16 7.28
N GLU A 427 2.30 -5.76 7.70
CA GLU A 427 2.53 -4.84 8.82
C GLU A 427 3.57 -3.76 8.46
N GLU A 428 3.55 -2.65 9.20
CA GLU A 428 4.55 -1.58 9.05
C GLU A 428 5.97 -2.02 9.43
N SER A 429 6.08 -2.96 10.35
CA SER A 429 7.33 -3.60 10.73
C SER A 429 7.97 -4.34 9.55
N ASP A 430 7.16 -4.96 8.68
CA ASP A 430 7.62 -5.63 7.47
C ASP A 430 8.25 -4.62 6.51
N LEU A 431 7.56 -3.49 6.26
CA LEU A 431 8.06 -2.41 5.40
C LEU A 431 9.35 -1.78 5.94
N SER A 432 9.49 -1.70 7.26
CA SER A 432 10.71 -1.18 7.89
C SER A 432 11.91 -2.08 7.63
N GLN A 433 11.75 -3.41 7.72
CA GLN A 433 12.82 -4.37 7.41
C GLN A 433 13.19 -4.36 5.91
N ILE A 434 12.20 -4.29 5.02
CA ILE A 434 12.43 -4.17 3.58
C ILE A 434 13.18 -2.87 3.25
N LYS A 435 12.82 -1.76 3.91
CA LYS A 435 13.52 -0.48 3.74
C LYS A 435 14.98 -0.55 4.24
N GLU A 436 15.24 -1.24 5.34
CA GLU A 436 16.60 -1.48 5.84
C GLU A 436 17.42 -2.26 4.82
N GLU A 437 16.87 -3.29 4.21
CA GLU A 437 17.51 -4.05 3.14
C GLU A 437 17.83 -3.17 1.93
N LEU A 438 16.87 -2.36 1.45
CA LEU A 438 17.08 -1.40 0.36
C LEU A 438 18.16 -0.34 0.68
N MET A 439 18.31 0.05 1.96
CA MET A 439 19.39 0.96 2.41
C MET A 439 20.74 0.26 2.45
N GLU A 440 20.80 -1.00 2.88
CA GLU A 440 22.03 -1.80 2.94
C GLU A 440 22.63 -2.00 1.55
N TYR A 441 21.79 -2.29 0.57
CA TYR A 441 22.21 -2.50 -0.82
C TYR A 441 22.24 -1.21 -1.67
N GLY A 442 22.07 -0.02 -1.05
CA GLY A 442 22.30 1.29 -1.69
C GLY A 442 21.20 1.80 -2.61
N TYR A 443 20.02 1.18 -2.61
CA TYR A 443 18.85 1.65 -3.38
C TYR A 443 18.16 2.86 -2.73
N VAL A 444 18.27 2.97 -1.41
CA VAL A 444 17.75 4.09 -0.61
C VAL A 444 18.91 4.76 0.11
N LYS A 445 19.01 6.09 0.02
CA LYS A 445 20.05 6.85 0.72
C LYS A 445 19.82 6.79 2.24
N ARG A 446 20.87 6.50 3.00
CA ARG A 446 20.86 6.70 4.47
C ARG A 446 20.87 8.21 4.74
N HIS A 447 19.83 8.75 5.35
CA HIS A 447 19.90 10.10 5.90
C HIS A 447 20.84 10.08 7.12
N TYR A 448 22.02 10.64 6.96
CA TYR A 448 22.97 10.91 8.05
C TYR A 448 22.39 12.06 8.90
N GLY A 449 21.63 11.71 9.92
CA GLY A 449 21.01 12.71 10.79
C GLY A 449 20.26 12.12 11.97
N ASN A 450 20.85 11.12 12.65
CA ASN A 450 20.48 10.92 14.06
C ASN A 450 21.49 10.01 14.77
N LYS A 451 22.08 10.59 15.83
CA LYS A 451 22.88 9.90 16.83
C LYS A 451 22.09 8.74 17.45
N LYS A 452 22.81 7.67 17.76
CA LYS A 452 22.42 6.49 18.51
C LYS A 452 21.39 6.76 19.62
N GLY A 453 20.11 6.63 19.30
CA GLY A 453 19.07 6.31 20.26
C GLY A 453 18.65 4.87 19.95
N ALA A 454 18.74 3.97 20.91
CA ALA A 454 18.30 2.59 20.75
C ALA A 454 16.82 2.59 20.34
N LYS A 455 16.55 2.41 19.04
CA LYS A 455 15.22 2.09 18.57
C LYS A 455 14.88 0.72 19.13
N MET A 456 13.84 0.63 19.94
CA MET A 456 13.11 -0.61 20.13
C MET A 456 12.52 -0.96 18.72
N GLN A 457 13.30 -1.70 17.93
CA GLN A 457 12.80 -2.26 16.69
C GLN A 457 11.76 -3.30 17.08
N VAL A 458 10.50 -3.01 16.80
CA VAL A 458 9.48 -4.06 16.75
C VAL A 458 9.88 -4.93 15.58
N LYS A 459 10.53 -6.07 15.87
CA LYS A 459 10.91 -7.03 14.84
C LYS A 459 9.63 -7.66 14.30
N SER A 460 9.42 -7.54 13.01
CA SER A 460 8.42 -8.34 12.29
C SER A 460 8.70 -9.82 12.53
N LYS A 461 7.63 -10.60 12.71
CA LYS A 461 7.71 -12.06 12.88
C LYS A 461 7.27 -12.74 11.59
N PRO A 462 7.81 -13.93 11.27
CA PRO A 462 7.33 -14.75 10.17
C PRO A 462 5.87 -15.14 10.40
N PHE A 463 5.14 -15.46 9.32
CA PHE A 463 3.82 -16.06 9.48
C PHE A 463 3.95 -17.44 10.12
N HIS A 464 2.99 -17.76 10.98
CA HIS A 464 2.90 -19.04 11.66
C HIS A 464 1.56 -19.70 11.35
N TYR A 465 1.62 -20.91 10.80
CA TYR A 465 0.49 -21.74 10.44
C TYR A 465 0.57 -23.08 11.16
N ILE A 466 -0.57 -23.75 11.29
CA ILE A 466 -0.65 -25.14 11.72
C ILE A 466 -1.27 -25.95 10.58
N SER A 467 -0.60 -27.04 10.18
CA SER A 467 -1.16 -27.98 9.21
C SER A 467 -2.37 -28.72 9.78
N SER A 468 -3.16 -29.33 8.91
CA SER A 468 -4.30 -30.18 9.31
C SER A 468 -3.88 -31.37 10.19
N ASP A 469 -2.62 -31.79 10.08
CA ASP A 469 -2.03 -32.88 10.89
C ASP A 469 -1.34 -32.37 12.17
N GLY A 470 -1.43 -31.05 12.47
CA GLY A 470 -0.91 -30.44 13.69
C GLY A 470 0.57 -30.06 13.67
N TYR A 471 1.20 -29.96 12.51
CA TYR A 471 2.59 -29.52 12.37
C TYR A 471 2.68 -28.00 12.25
N ASP A 472 3.69 -27.42 12.92
CA ASP A 472 4.00 -26.00 12.82
C ASP A 472 4.70 -25.67 11.51
N ILE A 473 4.14 -24.70 10.77
CA ILE A 473 4.66 -24.20 9.49
C ILE A 473 4.97 -22.72 9.62
N TYR A 474 6.19 -22.33 9.27
CA TYR A 474 6.64 -20.94 9.32
C TYR A 474 6.98 -20.44 7.93
N VAL A 475 6.54 -19.19 7.62
CA VAL A 475 6.73 -18.57 6.31
C VAL A 475 7.41 -17.22 6.48
N GLY A 476 8.55 -17.01 5.82
CA GLY A 476 9.28 -15.75 5.87
C GLY A 476 8.63 -14.67 5.03
N LYS A 477 8.54 -13.46 5.58
CA LYS A 477 7.92 -12.29 4.92
C LYS A 477 8.90 -11.48 4.06
N ASN A 478 10.20 -11.64 4.27
CA ASN A 478 11.27 -10.94 3.56
C ASN A 478 12.58 -11.76 3.58
N ASN A 479 13.59 -11.29 2.85
CA ASN A 479 14.84 -12.01 2.68
C ASN A 479 15.60 -12.25 4.00
N TYR A 480 15.57 -11.31 4.94
CA TYR A 480 16.19 -11.49 6.26
C TYR A 480 15.49 -12.57 7.07
N GLN A 481 14.15 -12.61 7.05
CA GLN A 481 13.38 -13.66 7.71
C GLN A 481 13.57 -15.02 7.02
N ASN A 482 13.65 -15.06 5.69
CA ASN A 482 13.98 -16.27 4.94
C ASN A 482 15.32 -16.87 5.40
N ASP A 483 16.34 -16.02 5.57
CA ASP A 483 17.64 -16.44 6.10
C ASP A 483 17.55 -16.92 7.55
N GLU A 484 16.85 -16.16 8.41
CA GLU A 484 16.72 -16.49 9.82
C GLU A 484 15.96 -17.81 10.03
N LEU A 485 14.87 -18.02 9.30
CA LEU A 485 14.11 -19.26 9.32
C LEU A 485 14.95 -20.45 8.86
N THR A 486 15.67 -20.31 7.74
CA THR A 486 16.39 -21.42 7.13
C THR A 486 17.68 -21.75 7.92
N PHE A 487 18.45 -20.75 8.37
CA PHE A 487 19.80 -21.00 8.87
C PHE A 487 19.97 -20.88 10.39
N LYS A 488 18.99 -20.25 11.09
CA LYS A 488 19.05 -20.11 12.56
C LYS A 488 17.91 -20.86 13.27
N PHE A 489 16.70 -20.88 12.69
CA PHE A 489 15.53 -21.46 13.32
C PHE A 489 15.31 -22.93 12.94
N ALA A 490 15.47 -23.28 11.67
CA ALA A 490 15.28 -24.65 11.19
C ALA A 490 16.42 -25.56 11.60
N THR A 491 16.08 -26.77 12.05
CA THR A 491 17.03 -27.86 12.36
C THR A 491 17.23 -28.75 11.13
N GLY A 492 18.23 -29.63 11.17
CA GLY A 492 18.61 -30.46 10.00
C GLY A 492 17.50 -31.34 9.45
N ASN A 493 16.59 -31.82 10.32
CA ASN A 493 15.49 -32.71 9.97
C ASN A 493 14.22 -31.98 9.50
N ASP A 494 14.12 -30.66 9.73
CA ASP A 494 12.97 -29.86 9.29
C ASP A 494 12.91 -29.83 7.77
N TRP A 495 11.71 -29.71 7.22
CA TRP A 495 11.49 -29.63 5.79
C TRP A 495 11.42 -28.17 5.35
N TRP A 496 12.10 -27.87 4.25
CA TRP A 496 12.18 -26.56 3.62
C TRP A 496 11.52 -26.62 2.25
N PHE A 497 10.69 -25.60 1.91
CA PHE A 497 9.96 -25.48 0.66
C PHE A 497 10.19 -24.10 0.04
N HIS A 498 10.25 -24.06 -1.29
CA HIS A 498 10.35 -22.80 -2.03
C HIS A 498 9.84 -22.97 -3.46
N ALA A 499 9.26 -21.89 -4.03
CA ALA A 499 8.80 -21.87 -5.41
C ALA A 499 9.99 -21.97 -6.39
N LYS A 500 9.97 -22.94 -7.29
CA LYS A 500 11.08 -23.25 -8.17
C LYS A 500 11.33 -22.14 -9.19
N LYS A 501 12.57 -21.68 -9.28
CA LYS A 501 13.05 -20.67 -10.26
C LYS A 501 12.27 -19.35 -10.26
N MET A 502 11.64 -18.98 -9.16
CA MET A 502 10.94 -17.71 -9.03
C MET A 502 11.06 -17.15 -7.62
N PRO A 503 10.94 -15.82 -7.41
CA PRO A 503 10.92 -15.21 -6.10
C PRO A 503 9.79 -15.72 -5.23
N GLY A 504 10.08 -16.03 -3.98
CA GLY A 504 9.11 -16.54 -3.02
C GLY A 504 9.64 -16.55 -1.59
N SER A 505 8.76 -16.91 -0.67
CA SER A 505 9.10 -17.12 0.73
C SER A 505 9.72 -18.48 0.97
N HIS A 506 10.66 -18.55 1.92
CA HIS A 506 11.05 -19.82 2.50
C HIS A 506 9.95 -20.29 3.45
N VAL A 507 9.50 -21.51 3.26
CA VAL A 507 8.54 -22.18 4.13
C VAL A 507 9.26 -23.30 4.85
N VAL A 508 9.14 -23.33 6.18
CA VAL A 508 9.79 -24.34 7.03
C VAL A 508 8.72 -25.06 7.84
N VAL A 509 8.69 -26.38 7.71
CA VAL A 509 7.86 -27.25 8.53
C VAL A 509 8.72 -27.88 9.63
N LYS A 510 8.32 -27.68 10.87
CA LYS A 510 9.01 -28.26 12.03
C LYS A 510 8.68 -29.73 12.18
N THR A 511 9.69 -30.57 12.28
CA THR A 511 9.52 -32.00 12.54
C THR A 511 10.46 -32.47 13.65
N LYS A 512 10.11 -33.58 14.30
CA LYS A 512 10.96 -34.23 15.33
C LYS A 512 11.88 -35.27 14.70
N ASP A 513 11.34 -36.10 13.82
CA ASP A 513 11.99 -37.29 13.24
C ASP A 513 12.30 -37.15 11.74
N GLY A 514 11.89 -36.05 11.11
CA GLY A 514 12.10 -35.82 9.67
C GLY A 514 11.01 -36.42 8.79
N THR A 515 9.95 -36.99 9.38
CA THR A 515 8.80 -37.52 8.64
C THR A 515 7.64 -36.53 8.65
N LEU A 516 6.89 -36.44 7.55
CA LEU A 516 5.69 -35.63 7.42
C LEU A 516 4.63 -36.45 6.67
N PRO A 517 3.33 -36.27 7.02
CA PRO A 517 2.22 -36.80 6.22
C PRO A 517 2.13 -36.08 4.85
N ASP A 518 1.64 -36.78 3.84
CA ASP A 518 1.49 -36.24 2.47
C ASP A 518 0.67 -34.96 2.45
N ARG A 519 -0.40 -34.89 3.22
CA ARG A 519 -1.24 -33.70 3.35
C ARG A 519 -0.47 -32.49 3.87
N THR A 520 0.41 -32.66 4.85
CA THR A 520 1.27 -31.57 5.33
C THR A 520 2.26 -31.10 4.28
N PHE A 521 2.80 -32.01 3.40
CA PHE A 521 3.60 -31.61 2.24
C PHE A 521 2.81 -30.77 1.25
N GLU A 522 1.56 -31.14 0.94
CA GLU A 522 0.68 -30.37 0.06
C GLU A 522 0.35 -29.00 0.64
N GLU A 523 0.01 -28.91 1.91
CA GLU A 523 -0.29 -27.64 2.60
C GLU A 523 0.92 -26.71 2.64
N ALA A 524 2.09 -27.21 2.97
CA ALA A 524 3.34 -26.43 2.95
C ALA A 524 3.70 -25.98 1.53
N GLY A 525 3.46 -26.84 0.53
CA GLY A 525 3.60 -26.49 -0.87
C GLY A 525 2.64 -25.39 -1.30
N SER A 526 1.39 -25.45 -0.88
CA SER A 526 0.37 -24.41 -1.14
C SER A 526 0.75 -23.07 -0.50
N LEU A 527 1.29 -23.06 0.72
CA LEU A 527 1.84 -21.85 1.34
C LEU A 527 3.02 -21.30 0.55
N ALA A 528 3.96 -22.14 0.10
CA ALA A 528 5.09 -21.71 -0.72
C ALA A 528 4.63 -21.13 -2.08
N ALA A 529 3.60 -21.70 -2.69
CA ALA A 529 2.98 -21.19 -3.91
C ALA A 529 2.31 -19.83 -3.69
N PHE A 530 1.51 -19.70 -2.63
CA PHE A 530 0.78 -18.48 -2.28
C PHE A 530 1.72 -17.30 -1.97
N TYR A 531 2.81 -17.54 -1.25
CA TYR A 531 3.80 -16.53 -0.89
C TYR A 531 4.93 -16.38 -1.91
N SER A 532 4.64 -16.69 -3.18
CA SER A 532 5.55 -16.52 -4.31
C SER A 532 4.99 -15.60 -5.39
N LYS A 533 5.83 -15.25 -6.36
CA LYS A 533 5.39 -14.54 -7.57
C LYS A 533 4.36 -15.33 -8.39
N GLY A 534 4.25 -16.63 -8.17
CA GLY A 534 3.30 -17.54 -8.82
C GLY A 534 1.90 -17.58 -8.20
N ARG A 535 1.59 -16.73 -7.21
CA ARG A 535 0.31 -16.75 -6.45
C ARG A 535 -0.97 -16.67 -7.29
N THR A 536 -0.90 -16.14 -8.52
CA THR A 536 -2.05 -16.01 -9.43
C THR A 536 -2.12 -17.13 -10.46
N ALA A 537 -1.13 -18.01 -10.50
CA ALA A 537 -1.13 -19.17 -11.38
C ALA A 537 -2.01 -20.29 -10.81
N PRO A 538 -2.64 -21.13 -11.65
CA PRO A 538 -3.46 -22.24 -11.17
C PRO A 538 -2.66 -23.29 -10.39
N LYS A 539 -1.39 -23.49 -10.74
CA LYS A 539 -0.43 -24.36 -10.03
C LYS A 539 0.98 -23.81 -10.16
N VAL A 540 1.79 -24.04 -9.12
CA VAL A 540 3.19 -23.63 -9.03
C VAL A 540 4.04 -24.84 -8.69
N GLU A 541 5.19 -25.00 -9.37
CA GLU A 541 6.17 -26.03 -9.04
C GLU A 541 6.97 -25.60 -7.80
N ILE A 542 6.95 -26.41 -6.75
CA ILE A 542 7.59 -26.16 -5.47
C ILE A 542 8.70 -27.19 -5.26
N ASP A 543 9.92 -26.71 -5.05
CA ASP A 543 11.02 -27.55 -4.62
C ASP A 543 10.97 -27.70 -3.10
N TYR A 544 11.19 -28.91 -2.60
CA TYR A 544 11.24 -29.20 -1.18
C TYR A 544 12.32 -30.23 -0.83
N LEU A 545 12.94 -30.06 0.32
CA LEU A 545 14.01 -30.93 0.79
C LEU A 545 14.20 -30.73 2.29
N GLN A 546 14.93 -31.67 2.92
CA GLN A 546 15.33 -31.46 4.32
C GLN A 546 16.36 -30.35 4.42
N LYS A 547 16.24 -29.51 5.45
CA LYS A 547 17.08 -28.31 5.68
C LYS A 547 18.60 -28.60 5.65
N LYS A 548 19.03 -29.78 6.09
CA LYS A 548 20.46 -30.17 6.05
C LYS A 548 21.08 -30.08 4.65
N ASN A 549 20.27 -30.18 3.59
CA ASN A 549 20.72 -30.12 2.21
C ASN A 549 20.66 -28.69 1.62
N VAL A 550 20.15 -27.70 2.37
CA VAL A 550 20.11 -26.29 1.97
C VAL A 550 21.37 -25.59 2.46
N LYS A 551 22.12 -24.95 1.57
CA LYS A 551 23.37 -24.24 1.87
C LYS A 551 23.29 -22.77 1.46
N LYS A 552 24.01 -21.91 2.17
CA LYS A 552 24.21 -20.51 1.79
C LYS A 552 25.59 -20.34 1.18
N PRO A 553 25.72 -19.87 -0.07
CA PRO A 553 27.02 -19.54 -0.65
C PRO A 553 27.70 -18.41 0.13
N ALA A 554 29.01 -18.41 0.19
CA ALA A 554 29.77 -17.33 0.81
C ALA A 554 29.53 -16.03 0.06
N GLY A 555 29.20 -14.94 0.79
CA GLY A 555 28.90 -13.63 0.21
C GLY A 555 27.52 -13.50 -0.47
N ALA A 556 26.68 -14.53 -0.43
CA ALA A 556 25.33 -14.46 -1.00
C ALA A 556 24.44 -13.47 -0.25
N LYS A 557 23.56 -12.77 -0.99
CA LYS A 557 22.55 -11.86 -0.46
C LYS A 557 21.57 -12.61 0.46
N PRO A 558 20.86 -11.91 1.38
CA PRO A 558 19.83 -12.54 2.20
C PRO A 558 18.75 -13.24 1.34
N GLY A 559 18.26 -14.38 1.80
CA GLY A 559 17.27 -15.17 1.09
C GLY A 559 17.83 -16.06 -0.04
N PHE A 560 19.11 -15.92 -0.39
CA PHE A 560 19.75 -16.73 -1.42
C PHE A 560 20.26 -18.06 -0.86
N VAL A 561 19.87 -19.15 -1.50
CA VAL A 561 20.26 -20.51 -1.12
C VAL A 561 20.65 -21.34 -2.34
N VAL A 562 21.46 -22.39 -2.12
CA VAL A 562 21.76 -23.42 -3.12
C VAL A 562 21.48 -24.80 -2.55
N TYR A 563 20.97 -25.67 -3.39
CA TYR A 563 20.75 -27.08 -3.11
C TYR A 563 20.95 -27.87 -4.39
N TYR A 564 21.36 -29.13 -4.27
CA TYR A 564 21.70 -29.96 -5.44
C TYR A 564 20.77 -31.15 -5.63
N THR A 565 20.11 -31.57 -4.55
CA THR A 565 19.12 -32.66 -4.55
C THR A 565 17.85 -32.18 -3.90
N ASN A 566 16.76 -32.19 -4.65
CA ASN A 566 15.44 -31.78 -4.18
C ASN A 566 14.38 -32.69 -4.73
N TYR A 567 13.23 -32.70 -4.09
CA TYR A 567 11.97 -33.17 -4.61
C TYR A 567 11.17 -31.96 -5.14
N SER A 568 10.24 -32.21 -6.04
CA SER A 568 9.35 -31.17 -6.55
C SER A 568 7.90 -31.66 -6.53
N LEU A 569 6.96 -30.76 -6.21
CA LEU A 569 5.54 -31.00 -6.26
C LEU A 569 4.83 -29.85 -6.96
N MET A 570 3.64 -30.11 -7.53
CA MET A 570 2.77 -29.08 -8.12
C MET A 570 1.71 -28.67 -7.11
N ALA A 571 1.82 -27.48 -6.56
CA ALA A 571 0.90 -26.96 -5.54
C ALA A 571 -0.03 -25.88 -6.11
N SER A 572 -1.28 -25.87 -5.65
CA SER A 572 -2.21 -24.75 -5.85
C SER A 572 -1.94 -23.67 -4.82
N PRO A 573 -1.96 -22.36 -5.16
CA PRO A 573 -1.81 -21.28 -4.20
C PRO A 573 -3.07 -21.02 -3.35
N ASP A 574 -3.85 -22.04 -3.06
CA ASP A 574 -5.04 -21.97 -2.19
C ASP A 574 -4.66 -22.38 -0.77
N ILE A 575 -4.84 -21.45 0.17
CA ILE A 575 -4.53 -21.63 1.59
C ILE A 575 -5.77 -21.55 2.49
N SER A 576 -6.99 -21.52 1.90
CA SER A 576 -8.26 -21.32 2.64
C SER A 576 -8.54 -22.36 3.72
N GLY A 577 -7.93 -23.56 3.60
CA GLY A 577 -8.06 -24.65 4.59
C GLY A 577 -6.97 -24.69 5.67
N ILE A 578 -5.98 -23.79 5.64
CA ILE A 578 -4.81 -23.84 6.53
C ILE A 578 -4.94 -22.78 7.61
N LYS A 579 -4.92 -23.20 8.89
CA LYS A 579 -5.11 -22.30 10.02
C LYS A 579 -3.90 -21.43 10.28
N GLN A 580 -4.04 -20.11 10.11
CA GLN A 580 -3.03 -19.13 10.51
C GLN A 580 -3.17 -18.83 12.01
N LEU A 581 -2.04 -18.77 12.73
CA LEU A 581 -1.97 -18.41 14.16
C LEU A 581 -1.48 -16.98 14.37
N SER A 582 -0.53 -16.49 13.56
CA SER A 582 0.03 -15.15 13.65
C SER A 582 0.68 -14.72 12.33
#